data_d3c9b46179afda9ff8d9eb65c120e1df
#
_entry.id   d3c9b46179afda9ff8d9eb65c120e1df
#
_cell.length_a   1.000
_cell.length_b   1.000
_cell.length_c   1.000
_cell.angle_alpha   90.00
_cell.angle_beta   90.00
_cell.angle_gamma   90.00
#
_symmetry.space_group_name_H-M   'P 1'
#
loop_
_entity.id
_entity.type
_entity.pdbx_description
1 polymer ?
#
loop_
_entity_poly.entity_id
_entity_poly.type
_entity_poly.pdbx_seq_one_letter_code
_entity_poly.pdbx_strand_id
1 'polypeptide(L)'
;MNIAGLRVRITIQKNTTAVDRIGNHASVWTDYFSCWATAVASGKSAEETEHAATTQEADRLDITVRWSSETAAVDSKQYRVLLNGRIYNILNIDDMGFRRNSRKFHTELMER
;
A
#
# COMPACT_ATOMS: atom_id res chain seq x y z
N MET A 1 7.41 -2.33 15.34
CA MET A 1 7.99 -2.36 13.99
C MET A 1 9.38 -1.77 13.99
N ASN A 2 10.29 -2.45 13.33
CA ASN A 2 11.67 -1.97 13.26
C ASN A 2 11.81 -0.95 12.14
N ILE A 3 12.22 0.27 12.48
CA ILE A 3 12.39 1.35 11.50
C ILE A 3 13.45 1.00 10.45
N ALA A 4 14.48 0.27 10.85
CA ALA A 4 15.55 -0.12 9.94
C ALA A 4 15.07 -1.05 8.81
N GLY A 5 13.89 -1.66 8.95
CA GLY A 5 13.31 -2.49 7.90
C GLY A 5 12.52 -1.71 6.85
N LEU A 6 12.34 -0.41 7.04
CA LEU A 6 11.61 0.43 6.08
C LEU A 6 12.53 0.80 4.93
N ARG A 7 12.33 0.21 3.76
CA ARG A 7 13.29 0.30 2.66
C ARG A 7 12.77 0.95 1.39
N VAL A 8 11.46 1.10 1.24
CA VAL A 8 10.88 1.66 0.01
C VAL A 8 9.97 2.82 0.33
N ARG A 9 9.93 3.77 -0.59
CA ARG A 9 9.02 4.91 -0.48
C ARG A 9 7.77 4.60 -1.26
N ILE A 10 6.62 4.74 -0.61
CA ILE A 10 5.33 4.54 -1.26
C ILE A 10 4.49 5.79 -1.16
N THR A 11 3.53 5.92 -2.08
CA THR A 11 2.48 6.92 -2.00
C THR A 11 1.15 6.20 -1.92
N ILE A 12 0.36 6.53 -0.90
CA ILE A 12 -1.00 6.02 -0.77
C ILE A 12 -1.90 7.02 -1.46
N GLN A 13 -2.72 6.54 -2.39
CA GLN A 13 -3.69 7.37 -3.11
C GLN A 13 -5.09 7.06 -2.63
N LYS A 14 -5.91 8.09 -2.59
CA LYS A 14 -7.31 7.97 -2.16
C LYS A 14 -8.21 8.24 -3.35
N ASN A 15 -9.23 7.40 -3.47
CA ASN A 15 -10.27 7.58 -4.47
C ASN A 15 -11.32 8.57 -3.95
N THR A 16 -11.53 9.64 -4.71
CA THR A 16 -12.63 10.54 -4.48
C THR A 16 -13.56 10.50 -5.69
N THR A 17 -14.85 10.33 -5.43
CA THR A 17 -15.82 10.30 -6.52
C THR A 17 -16.19 11.73 -6.88
N ALA A 18 -16.00 12.08 -8.16
CA ALA A 18 -16.43 13.37 -8.69
C ALA A 18 -17.73 13.19 -9.46
N VAL A 19 -18.64 14.13 -9.33
CA VAL A 19 -19.91 14.12 -10.05
C VAL A 19 -19.90 15.30 -11.02
N ASP A 20 -20.11 15.03 -12.31
CA ASP A 20 -20.15 16.08 -13.32
C ASP A 20 -21.54 16.71 -13.38
N ARG A 21 -21.72 17.67 -14.32
CA ARG A 21 -22.97 18.40 -14.45
C ARG A 21 -24.16 17.53 -14.87
N ILE A 22 -23.89 16.40 -15.47
CA ILE A 22 -24.93 15.48 -15.93
C ILE A 22 -25.18 14.34 -14.94
N GLY A 23 -24.52 14.39 -13.77
CA GLY A 23 -24.70 13.39 -12.74
C GLY A 23 -23.84 12.14 -12.91
N ASN A 24 -22.92 12.12 -13.86
CA ASN A 24 -21.99 10.99 -14.02
C ASN A 24 -20.98 10.98 -12.89
N HIS A 25 -20.67 9.79 -12.39
CA HIS A 25 -19.68 9.59 -11.35
C HIS A 25 -18.37 9.13 -11.97
N ALA A 26 -17.28 9.76 -11.59
CA ALA A 26 -15.94 9.38 -12.03
C ALA A 26 -15.05 9.18 -10.84
N SER A 27 -14.24 8.11 -10.87
CA SER A 27 -13.23 7.88 -9.84
C SER A 27 -12.03 8.76 -10.11
N VAL A 28 -11.65 9.52 -9.10
CA VAL A 28 -10.47 10.38 -9.16
C VAL A 28 -9.52 9.96 -8.05
N TRP A 29 -8.31 9.56 -8.44
CA TRP A 29 -7.29 9.15 -7.49
C TRP A 29 -6.34 10.29 -7.23
N THR A 30 -6.18 10.67 -5.97
CA THR A 30 -5.29 11.74 -5.55
C THR A 30 -4.31 11.22 -4.54
N ASP A 31 -3.13 11.82 -4.51
CA ASP A 31 -2.13 11.47 -3.51
C ASP A 31 -2.66 11.87 -2.13
N TYR A 32 -2.63 10.91 -1.22
CA TYR A 32 -3.14 11.09 0.13
C TYR A 32 -2.01 11.19 1.15
N PHE A 33 -1.03 10.28 1.08
CA PHE A 33 0.03 10.23 2.07
C PHE A 33 1.21 9.45 1.51
N SER A 34 2.42 9.94 1.73
CA SER A 34 3.65 9.26 1.33
C SER A 34 4.45 8.89 2.56
N CYS A 35 5.01 7.71 2.57
CA CYS A 35 5.80 7.23 3.70
C CYS A 35 6.75 6.14 3.27
N TRP A 36 7.65 5.79 4.18
CA TRP A 36 8.52 4.64 4.01
C TRP A 36 7.80 3.37 4.41
N ALA A 37 8.11 2.28 3.72
CA ALA A 37 7.46 1.00 3.96
C ALA A 37 8.44 -0.14 3.77
N THR A 38 8.07 -1.30 4.30
CA THR A 38 8.72 -2.57 3.97
C THR A 38 7.80 -3.31 3.01
N ALA A 39 8.31 -3.66 1.83
CA ALA A 39 7.54 -4.39 0.84
C ALA A 39 8.22 -5.72 0.56
N VAL A 40 7.49 -6.81 0.74
CA VAL A 40 8.00 -8.15 0.50
C VAL A 40 7.00 -8.91 -0.37
N ALA A 41 7.50 -9.84 -1.17
CA ALA A 41 6.63 -10.72 -1.95
C ALA A 41 5.74 -11.50 -0.98
N SER A 42 4.47 -11.62 -1.32
CA SER A 42 3.48 -12.24 -0.44
C SER A 42 3.90 -13.64 -0.05
N GLY A 43 3.84 -13.93 1.25
CA GLY A 43 4.22 -15.23 1.78
C GLY A 43 5.72 -15.42 2.00
N LYS A 44 6.54 -14.39 1.81
CA LYS A 44 7.98 -14.46 2.02
C LYS A 44 8.42 -13.48 3.09
N SER A 45 9.58 -13.77 3.68
CA SER A 45 10.21 -12.83 4.61
C SER A 45 10.97 -11.75 3.84
N ALA A 46 11.29 -10.65 4.54
CA ALA A 46 12.10 -9.59 3.94
C ALA A 46 13.47 -10.10 3.49
N GLU A 47 14.06 -11.02 4.24
CA GLU A 47 15.36 -11.58 3.91
C GLU A 47 15.31 -12.38 2.60
N GLU A 48 14.29 -13.20 2.44
CA GLU A 48 14.11 -13.97 1.21
C GLU A 48 13.93 -13.05 0.01
N THR A 49 13.20 -11.96 0.18
CA THR A 49 12.97 -11.01 -0.89
C THR A 49 14.25 -10.28 -1.29
N GLU A 50 15.12 -9.97 -0.35
CA GLU A 50 16.39 -9.31 -0.64
C GLU A 50 17.33 -10.19 -1.46
N HIS A 51 17.30 -11.48 -1.25
CA HIS A 51 18.16 -12.42 -1.97
C HIS A 51 17.56 -12.93 -3.27
N ALA A 52 16.24 -12.87 -3.38
CA ALA A 52 15.52 -13.39 -4.53
C ALA A 52 15.33 -12.33 -5.61
N ALA A 53 14.28 -12.43 -6.38
CA ALA A 53 13.93 -11.44 -7.38
C ALA A 53 13.63 -10.10 -6.73
N THR A 54 13.66 -9.05 -7.51
CA THR A 54 13.32 -7.73 -7.02
C THR A 54 11.86 -7.68 -6.56
N THR A 55 11.63 -7.03 -5.44
CA THR A 55 10.30 -6.84 -4.88
C THR A 55 9.34 -6.18 -5.88
N GLN A 56 9.87 -5.29 -6.68
CA GLN A 56 9.09 -4.51 -7.64
C GLN A 56 8.44 -5.35 -8.74
N GLU A 57 8.92 -6.55 -8.98
CA GLU A 57 8.40 -7.42 -10.03
C GLU A 57 7.35 -8.40 -9.50
N ALA A 58 7.15 -8.46 -8.20
CA ALA A 58 6.16 -9.36 -7.63
C ALA A 58 4.74 -8.86 -7.92
N ASP A 59 3.84 -9.78 -8.27
CA ASP A 59 2.43 -9.45 -8.50
C ASP A 59 1.69 -9.18 -7.20
N ARG A 60 2.13 -9.79 -6.11
CA ARG A 60 1.53 -9.59 -4.79
C ARG A 60 2.60 -9.19 -3.80
N LEU A 61 2.33 -8.12 -3.08
CA LEU A 61 3.24 -7.59 -2.07
C LEU A 61 2.51 -7.43 -0.75
N ASP A 62 3.22 -7.76 0.33
CA ASP A 62 2.82 -7.38 1.67
C ASP A 62 3.59 -6.12 2.03
N ILE A 63 2.88 -5.02 2.16
CA ILE A 63 3.48 -3.70 2.39
C ILE A 63 3.18 -3.29 3.81
N THR A 64 4.22 -3.16 4.63
CA THR A 64 4.10 -2.80 6.04
C THR A 64 4.51 -1.36 6.24
N VAL A 65 3.65 -0.58 6.88
CA VAL A 65 3.88 0.83 7.19
C VAL A 65 3.78 1.05 8.69
N ARG A 66 4.35 2.15 9.16
CA ARG A 66 4.17 2.56 10.56
C ARG A 66 2.74 3.04 10.77
N TRP A 67 2.21 2.72 11.94
CA TRP A 67 0.89 3.22 12.31
C TRP A 67 0.95 4.74 12.51
N SER A 68 0.01 5.44 11.91
CA SER A 68 -0.15 6.88 12.08
C SER A 68 -1.62 7.21 11.89
N SER A 69 -2.03 8.42 12.18
CA SER A 69 -3.43 8.81 11.93
C SER A 69 -3.79 8.69 10.46
N GLU A 70 -2.85 8.98 9.58
CA GLU A 70 -3.05 8.88 8.13
C GLU A 70 -3.15 7.43 7.68
N THR A 71 -2.24 6.55 8.13
CA THR A 71 -2.27 5.15 7.72
C THR A 71 -3.41 4.39 8.39
N ALA A 72 -3.85 4.81 9.57
CA ALA A 72 -4.97 4.18 10.25
C ALA A 72 -6.29 4.37 9.52
N ALA A 73 -6.42 5.44 8.74
CA ALA A 73 -7.65 5.73 7.98
C ALA A 73 -7.73 4.95 6.67
N VAL A 74 -6.65 4.32 6.24
CA VAL A 74 -6.61 3.60 4.96
C VAL A 74 -7.46 2.34 5.04
N ASP A 75 -8.30 2.11 4.03
CA ASP A 75 -9.07 0.89 3.89
C ASP A 75 -8.77 0.22 2.54
N SER A 76 -9.40 -0.93 2.29
CA SER A 76 -9.14 -1.69 1.07
C SER A 76 -10.00 -1.26 -0.12
N LYS A 77 -10.95 -0.36 0.08
CA LYS A 77 -11.92 -0.01 -0.96
C LYS A 77 -11.59 1.31 -1.65
N GLN A 78 -11.17 2.31 -0.90
CA GLN A 78 -10.99 3.66 -1.41
C GLN A 78 -9.53 4.09 -1.50
N TYR A 79 -8.61 3.20 -1.23
CA TYR A 79 -7.19 3.51 -1.24
C TYR A 79 -6.42 2.50 -2.06
N ARG A 80 -5.32 2.96 -2.62
CA ARG A 80 -4.38 2.09 -3.32
C ARG A 80 -2.96 2.57 -3.08
N VAL A 81 -1.98 1.73 -3.39
CA VAL A 81 -0.58 2.04 -3.15
C VAL A 81 0.13 2.24 -4.49
N LEU A 82 0.89 3.31 -4.59
CA LEU A 82 1.78 3.57 -5.72
C LEU A 82 3.21 3.30 -5.28
N LEU A 83 3.86 2.37 -5.96
CA LEU A 83 5.23 1.94 -5.67
C LEU A 83 6.01 1.87 -6.97
N ASN A 84 7.04 2.70 -7.10
CA ASN A 84 7.89 2.73 -8.31
C ASN A 84 7.09 2.85 -9.61
N GLY A 85 6.07 3.69 -9.62
CA GLY A 85 5.23 3.89 -10.79
C GLY A 85 4.24 2.79 -11.07
N ARG A 86 4.14 1.78 -10.19
CA ARG A 86 3.20 0.68 -10.32
C ARG A 86 2.09 0.84 -9.30
N ILE A 87 0.88 0.46 -9.70
CA ILE A 87 -0.30 0.61 -8.86
C ILE A 87 -0.66 -0.75 -8.27
N TYR A 88 -0.76 -0.78 -6.95
CA TYR A 88 -1.13 -1.98 -6.20
C TYR A 88 -2.47 -1.76 -5.51
N ASN A 89 -3.39 -2.67 -5.76
CA ASN A 89 -4.70 -2.68 -5.12
C ASN A 89 -4.60 -3.34 -3.74
N ILE A 90 -5.20 -2.73 -2.74
CA ILE A 90 -5.20 -3.28 -1.38
C ILE A 90 -6.31 -4.34 -1.29
N LEU A 91 -5.92 -5.58 -1.04
CA LEU A 91 -6.87 -6.69 -0.92
C LEU A 91 -7.45 -6.77 0.49
N ASN A 92 -6.58 -6.67 1.49
CA ASN A 92 -7.00 -6.60 2.89
C ASN A 92 -5.89 -5.97 3.72
N ILE A 93 -6.18 -5.68 4.96
CA ILE A 93 -5.28 -4.99 5.87
C ILE A 93 -5.19 -5.75 7.19
N ASP A 94 -3.96 -5.99 7.63
CA ASP A 94 -3.68 -6.62 8.91
C ASP A 94 -3.18 -5.54 9.88
N ASP A 95 -3.88 -5.34 10.99
CA ASP A 95 -3.51 -4.34 11.99
C ASP A 95 -2.42 -4.84 12.95
N MET A 96 -1.81 -5.98 12.66
CA MET A 96 -0.67 -6.49 13.42
C MET A 96 -0.99 -6.63 14.92
N GLY A 97 -2.15 -7.24 15.22
CA GLY A 97 -2.58 -7.48 16.59
C GLY A 97 -3.13 -6.25 17.30
N PHE A 98 -3.51 -5.22 16.57
CA PHE A 98 -4.06 -3.97 17.12
C PHE A 98 -3.10 -3.22 18.05
N ARG A 99 -1.81 -3.39 17.85
CA ARG A 99 -0.81 -2.75 18.69
C ARG A 99 -0.56 -1.29 18.35
N ARG A 100 -1.12 -0.80 17.24
CA ARG A 100 -0.96 0.58 16.77
C ARG A 100 0.49 0.98 16.51
N ASN A 101 1.33 0.02 16.14
CA ASN A 101 2.71 0.33 15.77
C ASN A 101 2.98 0.12 14.28
N SER A 102 2.18 -0.72 13.63
CA SER A 102 2.31 -0.92 12.19
C SER A 102 1.01 -1.47 11.62
N ARG A 103 0.87 -1.33 10.29
CA ARG A 103 -0.22 -1.93 9.53
C ARG A 103 0.39 -2.62 8.31
N LYS A 104 -0.12 -3.78 7.98
CA LYS A 104 0.33 -4.52 6.80
C LYS A 104 -0.78 -4.54 5.77
N PHE A 105 -0.49 -4.05 4.57
CA PHE A 105 -1.42 -4.07 3.44
C PHE A 105 -1.07 -5.27 2.56
N HIS A 106 -2.01 -6.18 2.39
CA HIS A 106 -1.88 -7.27 1.42
C HIS A 106 -2.37 -6.74 0.08
N THR A 107 -1.47 -6.66 -0.89
CA THR A 107 -1.75 -5.96 -2.14
C THR A 107 -1.51 -6.84 -3.34
N GLU A 108 -2.11 -6.46 -4.45
CA GLU A 108 -1.95 -7.12 -5.74
C GLU A 108 -1.71 -6.07 -6.81
N LEU A 109 -0.78 -6.34 -7.71
CA LEU A 109 -0.46 -5.45 -8.81
C LEU A 109 -1.67 -5.30 -9.73
N MET A 110 -2.12 -4.06 -9.89
CA MET A 110 -3.23 -3.76 -10.81
C MET A 110 -2.72 -3.45 -12.21
N GLU A 111 -1.63 -2.68 -12.27
CA GLU A 111 -1.19 -2.10 -13.52
C GLU A 111 0.30 -1.83 -13.46
N ARG A 112 0.96 -2.00 -14.58
CA ARG A 112 2.41 -1.84 -14.73
C ARG A 112 2.79 -0.52 -15.34
#